data_d3c3beb9f1877fd74401feb0b9b1fa27
#
_entry.id   d3c3beb9f1877fd74401feb0b9b1fa27
#
_cell.length_a   1.000
_cell.length_b   1.000
_cell.length_c   1.000
_cell.angle_alpha   90.00
_cell.angle_beta   90.00
_cell.angle_gamma   90.00
#
_symmetry.space_group_name_H-M   'P 1'
#
loop_
_entity.id
_entity.type
_entity.pdbx_description
1 polymer ?
#
loop_
_entity_poly.entity_id
_entity_poly.type
_entity_poly.pdbx_seq_one_letter_code
_entity_poly.pdbx_strand_id
1 'polypeptide(L)'
;MGTDRQVTAVAHSGVTKYSLLSAAVIGALALTGCNKPADQTQTTETENSAEVAPTADAKTVTIYSSRNEQLIQPLLDEFTKETGIPVELVTDDSGPLMARLQAESTNTPADMLLTVDAGNLWQAAQQGLLQPLNSEVVNSNVPAKYHSVDDLWTGLSLRARTIFYDPAKVNPSDLSTYADLADPKWKGKLCLRTSKKVYNQSLVASMIEHLGAQKTEEIVKGWVANLAAPVFSNDTKLLEAIASGQCEVGIANSYYYGRILDENPSFPVKLFWANQGEGAEATGTHVNVSGAGIIKSSDNVEGARKLIEWLSSDTAQGKYASSDKEFPVKEGIDESDMLRSWGSFKQDDINVSIFGQRQAEAVQLMDRAGYE
;
A
#
# COMPACT_ATOMS: atom_id res chain seq x y z
N MET A 1 -32.09 -51.58 -8.18
CA MET A 1 -33.00 -50.61 -8.81
C MET A 1 -32.26 -49.25 -8.74
N GLY A 2 -31.49 -48.81 -9.59
CA GLY A 2 -31.31 -48.73 -11.03
C GLY A 2 -32.14 -47.59 -11.63
N THR A 3 -31.54 -46.36 -11.84
CA THR A 3 -31.85 -45.57 -13.04
C THR A 3 -30.76 -44.54 -13.27
N ASP A 4 -30.02 -44.79 -14.33
CA ASP A 4 -29.22 -43.86 -15.14
C ASP A 4 -30.06 -42.71 -15.72
N ARG A 5 -29.43 -41.53 -15.91
CA ARG A 5 -29.66 -40.62 -17.05
C ARG A 5 -28.50 -39.63 -17.10
N GLN A 6 -27.56 -39.89 -17.97
CA GLN A 6 -27.34 -39.43 -19.34
C GLN A 6 -26.92 -37.92 -19.45
N VAL A 7 -25.69 -37.77 -19.85
CA VAL A 7 -24.95 -36.65 -20.42
C VAL A 7 -25.58 -36.17 -21.71
N THR A 8 -25.66 -34.87 -21.90
CA THR A 8 -25.77 -34.29 -23.25
C THR A 8 -24.78 -33.14 -23.42
N ALA A 9 -23.77 -33.36 -24.23
CA ALA A 9 -22.86 -32.38 -24.79
C ALA A 9 -23.52 -31.73 -26.02
N VAL A 10 -23.41 -30.40 -26.12
CA VAL A 10 -23.66 -29.68 -27.39
C VAL A 10 -22.44 -28.83 -27.70
N ALA A 11 -21.72 -29.27 -28.73
CA ALA A 11 -20.72 -28.50 -29.43
C ALA A 11 -21.40 -27.67 -30.53
N HIS A 12 -21.02 -26.39 -30.64
CA HIS A 12 -21.19 -25.68 -31.93
C HIS A 12 -19.97 -24.81 -32.22
N SER A 13 -19.34 -25.17 -33.30
CA SER A 13 -18.27 -24.51 -34.04
C SER A 13 -18.78 -23.27 -34.76
N GLY A 14 -17.94 -22.24 -34.87
CA GLY A 14 -18.18 -21.08 -35.73
C GLY A 14 -16.88 -20.33 -36.02
N VAL A 15 -16.12 -20.84 -36.97
CA VAL A 15 -14.95 -20.18 -37.57
C VAL A 15 -15.45 -19.23 -38.66
N THR A 16 -15.09 -17.94 -38.58
CA THR A 16 -15.22 -17.04 -39.75
C THR A 16 -13.88 -16.32 -39.96
N LYS A 17 -13.24 -16.72 -41.07
CA LYS A 17 -12.10 -16.06 -41.70
C LYS A 17 -12.59 -14.83 -42.45
N TYR A 18 -11.91 -13.73 -42.38
CA TYR A 18 -11.91 -12.71 -43.44
C TYR A 18 -10.49 -12.34 -43.83
N SER A 19 -10.33 -12.35 -45.17
CA SER A 19 -9.10 -12.21 -45.94
C SER A 19 -8.64 -10.76 -46.11
N LEU A 20 -7.35 -10.66 -46.32
CA LEU A 20 -6.53 -9.60 -46.89
C LEU A 20 -7.11 -8.83 -48.05
N LEU A 21 -6.86 -7.54 -48.14
CA LEU A 21 -6.70 -6.81 -49.40
C LEU A 21 -5.61 -5.74 -49.22
N SER A 22 -4.52 -5.97 -49.94
CA SER A 22 -3.42 -5.03 -50.18
C SER A 22 -3.82 -4.02 -51.25
N ALA A 23 -3.44 -2.77 -51.10
CA ALA A 23 -3.34 -1.83 -52.22
C ALA A 23 -2.09 -0.97 -52.07
N ALA A 24 -1.13 -1.20 -52.89
CA ALA A 24 0.05 -0.37 -53.13
C ALA A 24 -0.31 0.74 -54.12
N VAL A 25 0.12 1.97 -53.88
CA VAL A 25 0.18 3.02 -54.90
C VAL A 25 1.57 3.68 -54.82
N ILE A 26 2.25 3.53 -55.96
CA ILE A 26 3.52 4.17 -56.32
C ILE A 26 3.21 5.45 -57.12
N GLY A 27 3.97 6.50 -56.92
CA GLY A 27 3.98 7.68 -57.81
C GLY A 27 4.80 8.82 -57.16
N ALA A 28 5.98 8.98 -57.49
CA ALA A 28 6.77 9.56 -58.57
C ALA A 28 7.13 11.04 -58.33
N LEU A 29 8.44 11.27 -58.48
CA LEU A 29 9.20 12.50 -58.38
C LEU A 29 8.71 13.70 -59.20
N ALA A 30 8.97 14.92 -58.69
CA ALA A 30 9.38 16.03 -59.54
C ALA A 30 10.25 17.03 -58.72
N LEU A 31 11.47 17.26 -59.17
CA LEU A 31 12.44 18.29 -58.82
C LEU A 31 12.12 19.62 -59.54
N THR A 32 12.31 20.74 -58.87
CA THR A 32 12.79 22.08 -59.35
C THR A 32 12.50 23.06 -58.20
N GLY A 33 13.35 23.93 -57.76
CA GLY A 33 14.42 24.73 -58.23
C GLY A 33 14.58 25.93 -57.31
N CYS A 34 15.78 26.43 -57.13
CA CYS A 34 16.25 27.49 -56.23
C CYS A 34 15.47 28.82 -56.27
N ASN A 35 15.33 29.49 -55.10
CA ASN A 35 15.81 30.87 -54.93
C ASN A 35 15.72 31.30 -53.43
N LYS A 36 16.84 31.90 -52.92
CA LYS A 36 16.93 32.68 -51.70
C LYS A 36 16.66 34.16 -52.04
N PRO A 37 16.19 35.04 -51.14
CA PRO A 37 17.02 35.52 -50.01
C PRO A 37 16.28 35.87 -48.67
N ALA A 38 17.08 35.80 -47.64
CA ALA A 38 17.27 36.66 -46.44
C ALA A 38 16.12 37.00 -45.48
N ASP A 39 16.38 36.58 -44.24
CA ASP A 39 16.30 37.33 -42.97
C ASP A 39 14.96 37.54 -42.29
N GLN A 40 14.72 36.72 -41.25
CA GLN A 40 14.29 37.19 -39.94
C GLN A 40 14.41 36.06 -38.90
N THR A 41 15.26 36.34 -37.91
CA THR A 41 15.53 35.55 -36.72
C THR A 41 14.24 35.42 -35.85
N GLN A 42 13.68 34.24 -35.75
CA GLN A 42 12.80 33.85 -34.63
C GLN A 42 13.43 32.64 -33.98
N THR A 43 13.99 32.87 -32.80
CA THR A 43 14.42 31.87 -31.84
C THR A 43 13.18 31.16 -31.29
N THR A 44 12.86 29.99 -31.81
CA THR A 44 11.98 29.03 -31.14
C THR A 44 12.89 28.15 -30.29
N GLU A 45 12.83 28.35 -28.98
CA GLU A 45 13.36 27.40 -28.01
C GLU A 45 12.53 26.09 -28.14
N THR A 46 13.13 25.14 -28.82
CA THR A 46 12.62 23.74 -28.78
C THR A 46 13.15 23.16 -27.47
N GLU A 47 12.29 23.03 -26.49
CA GLU A 47 12.56 22.17 -25.33
C GLU A 47 12.81 20.75 -25.86
N ASN A 48 14.08 20.41 -25.88
CA ASN A 48 14.55 19.09 -26.24
C ASN A 48 14.39 18.21 -25.00
N SER A 49 13.20 17.62 -24.78
CA SER A 49 13.03 16.51 -23.88
C SER A 49 13.85 15.35 -24.44
N ALA A 50 15.09 15.27 -23.98
CA ALA A 50 15.94 14.12 -24.28
C ALA A 50 15.30 12.87 -23.64
N GLU A 51 14.62 12.07 -24.44
CA GLU A 51 14.25 10.69 -24.08
C GLU A 51 15.56 9.95 -23.82
N VAL A 52 15.84 9.65 -22.53
CA VAL A 52 17.01 8.90 -22.12
C VAL A 52 16.85 7.49 -22.70
N ALA A 53 17.62 7.20 -23.75
CA ALA A 53 17.66 5.85 -24.31
C ALA A 53 18.13 4.86 -23.23
N PRO A 54 17.52 3.66 -23.14
CA PRO A 54 17.95 2.62 -22.19
C PRO A 54 19.45 2.39 -22.36
N THR A 55 20.22 2.50 -21.29
CA THR A 55 21.63 2.10 -21.31
C THR A 55 21.65 0.60 -21.50
N ALA A 56 22.21 0.12 -22.60
CA ALA A 56 22.17 -1.28 -23.05
C ALA A 56 22.80 -2.31 -22.08
N ASP A 57 23.30 -1.87 -20.92
CA ASP A 57 23.98 -2.70 -19.92
C ASP A 57 23.35 -2.60 -18.50
N ALA A 58 22.18 -1.96 -18.33
CA ALA A 58 21.57 -1.86 -17.01
C ALA A 58 20.95 -3.20 -16.59
N LYS A 59 21.49 -3.78 -15.51
CA LYS A 59 20.99 -5.03 -14.94
C LYS A 59 19.56 -4.83 -14.42
N THR A 60 18.66 -5.77 -14.73
CA THR A 60 17.27 -5.77 -14.23
C THR A 60 17.24 -5.85 -12.71
N VAL A 61 16.34 -5.09 -12.08
CA VAL A 61 16.03 -5.20 -10.65
C VAL A 61 14.82 -6.12 -10.48
N THR A 62 14.99 -7.24 -9.79
CA THR A 62 13.91 -8.17 -9.50
C THR A 62 13.32 -7.89 -8.12
N ILE A 63 12.01 -7.64 -8.07
CA ILE A 63 11.26 -7.31 -6.84
C ILE A 63 10.35 -8.45 -6.44
N TYR A 64 10.44 -8.89 -5.19
CA TYR A 64 9.40 -9.70 -4.55
C TYR A 64 8.48 -8.78 -3.76
N SER A 65 7.19 -8.70 -4.15
CA SER A 65 6.25 -7.71 -3.64
C SER A 65 4.97 -8.32 -3.11
N SER A 66 4.57 -7.93 -1.90
CA SER A 66 3.22 -8.18 -1.39
C SER A 66 2.26 -7.02 -1.59
N ARG A 67 2.69 -5.98 -2.29
CA ARG A 67 1.83 -4.89 -2.73
C ARG A 67 1.07 -5.29 -3.98
N ASN A 68 -0.18 -4.85 -4.11
CA ASN A 68 -0.96 -5.08 -5.32
C ASN A 68 -0.22 -4.51 -6.54
N GLU A 69 -0.04 -5.36 -7.56
CA GLU A 69 0.65 -5.02 -8.80
C GLU A 69 0.10 -3.77 -9.46
N GLN A 70 -1.23 -3.63 -9.55
CA GLN A 70 -1.89 -2.47 -10.16
C GLN A 70 -1.51 -1.12 -9.51
N LEU A 71 -1.05 -1.13 -8.26
CA LEU A 71 -0.63 0.06 -7.54
C LEU A 71 0.84 0.39 -7.73
N ILE A 72 1.69 -0.63 -7.78
CA ILE A 72 3.14 -0.41 -7.85
C ILE A 72 3.66 -0.37 -9.28
N GLN A 73 3.05 -1.10 -10.21
CA GLN A 73 3.52 -1.18 -11.59
C GLN A 73 3.67 0.18 -12.28
N PRO A 74 2.72 1.14 -12.16
CA PRO A 74 2.88 2.46 -12.77
C PRO A 74 4.11 3.24 -12.27
N LEU A 75 4.50 3.05 -10.99
CA LEU A 75 5.71 3.65 -10.43
C LEU A 75 6.97 2.98 -10.98
N LEU A 76 6.96 1.66 -11.14
CA LEU A 76 8.09 0.91 -11.69
C LEU A 76 8.32 1.22 -13.18
N ASP A 77 7.24 1.39 -13.94
CA ASP A 77 7.29 1.77 -15.35
C ASP A 77 7.92 3.16 -15.51
N GLU A 78 7.56 4.11 -14.63
CA GLU A 78 8.14 5.45 -14.65
C GLU A 78 9.60 5.45 -14.21
N PHE A 79 9.95 4.72 -13.16
CA PHE A 79 11.35 4.51 -12.79
C PHE A 79 12.17 3.97 -13.97
N THR A 80 11.67 2.93 -14.65
CA THR A 80 12.33 2.36 -15.82
C THR A 80 12.46 3.39 -16.95
N LYS A 81 11.42 4.19 -17.19
CA LYS A 81 11.43 5.24 -18.21
C LYS A 81 12.46 6.32 -17.89
N GLU A 82 12.57 6.76 -16.62
CA GLU A 82 13.48 7.82 -16.22
C GLU A 82 14.94 7.38 -16.13
N THR A 83 15.17 6.13 -15.68
CA THR A 83 16.52 5.65 -15.36
C THR A 83 17.12 4.72 -16.40
N GLY A 84 16.28 4.12 -17.26
CA GLY A 84 16.68 3.07 -18.17
C GLY A 84 16.93 1.71 -17.47
N ILE A 85 16.68 1.58 -16.16
CA ILE A 85 16.87 0.33 -15.41
C ILE A 85 15.59 -0.51 -15.50
N PRO A 86 15.63 -1.71 -16.10
CA PRO A 86 14.46 -2.58 -16.17
C PRO A 86 14.10 -3.13 -14.78
N VAL A 87 12.80 -3.33 -14.55
CA VAL A 87 12.28 -3.93 -13.31
C VAL A 87 11.44 -5.15 -13.64
N GLU A 88 11.66 -6.24 -12.90
CA GLU A 88 10.83 -7.44 -12.92
C GLU A 88 10.09 -7.58 -11.59
N LEU A 89 8.77 -7.75 -11.65
CA LEU A 89 7.91 -7.82 -10.47
C LEU A 89 7.35 -9.23 -10.28
N VAL A 90 7.54 -9.79 -9.09
CA VAL A 90 6.90 -11.04 -8.65
C VAL A 90 6.02 -10.75 -7.45
N THR A 91 4.73 -11.03 -7.56
CA THR A 91 3.74 -10.72 -6.53
C THR A 91 3.21 -11.97 -5.84
N ASP A 92 3.11 -11.93 -4.51
CA ASP A 92 2.46 -12.92 -3.65
C ASP A 92 2.19 -12.32 -2.27
N ASP A 93 1.53 -13.02 -1.36
CA ASP A 93 1.41 -12.64 0.05
C ASP A 93 2.79 -12.64 0.74
N SER A 94 2.99 -11.78 1.74
CA SER A 94 4.31 -11.61 2.42
C SER A 94 4.86 -12.91 3.01
N GLY A 95 4.02 -13.78 3.60
CA GLY A 95 4.46 -15.06 4.16
C GLY A 95 5.08 -16.00 3.11
N PRO A 96 4.36 -16.33 2.03
CA PRO A 96 4.91 -17.09 0.90
C PRO A 96 6.19 -16.50 0.32
N LEU A 97 6.26 -15.17 0.12
CA LEU A 97 7.47 -14.52 -0.40
C LEU A 97 8.67 -14.68 0.54
N MET A 98 8.48 -14.50 1.85
CA MET A 98 9.56 -14.72 2.82
C MET A 98 10.00 -16.19 2.88
N ALA A 99 9.06 -17.13 2.83
CA ALA A 99 9.37 -18.56 2.78
C ALA A 99 10.14 -18.93 1.49
N ARG A 100 9.76 -18.32 0.37
CA ARG A 100 10.44 -18.47 -0.91
C ARG A 100 11.88 -17.95 -0.85
N LEU A 101 12.09 -16.74 -0.32
CA LEU A 101 13.42 -16.15 -0.13
C LEU A 101 14.32 -17.05 0.74
N GLN A 102 13.78 -17.63 1.83
CA GLN A 102 14.52 -18.58 2.67
C GLN A 102 14.90 -19.86 1.91
N ALA A 103 13.98 -20.42 1.13
CA ALA A 103 14.21 -21.64 0.35
C ALA A 103 15.23 -21.41 -0.78
N GLU A 104 15.16 -20.30 -1.47
CA GLU A 104 16.09 -19.91 -2.53
C GLU A 104 17.47 -19.51 -1.97
N SER A 105 17.52 -18.98 -0.74
CA SER A 105 18.75 -18.61 -0.04
C SER A 105 19.67 -17.71 -0.90
N THR A 106 20.92 -18.14 -1.13
CA THR A 106 21.89 -17.39 -1.96
C THR A 106 21.62 -17.48 -3.47
N ASN A 107 20.65 -18.28 -3.90
CA ASN A 107 20.30 -18.46 -5.31
C ASN A 107 19.01 -17.70 -5.70
N THR A 108 18.48 -16.88 -4.79
CA THR A 108 17.30 -16.07 -5.13
C THR A 108 17.61 -15.09 -6.26
N PRO A 109 16.71 -14.91 -7.24
CA PRO A 109 16.83 -13.86 -8.24
C PRO A 109 16.41 -12.49 -7.70
N ALA A 110 15.81 -12.43 -6.49
CA ALA A 110 15.27 -11.20 -5.95
C ALA A 110 16.36 -10.26 -5.42
N ASP A 111 16.25 -8.98 -5.81
CA ASP A 111 17.11 -7.90 -5.33
C ASP A 111 16.45 -7.10 -4.21
N MET A 112 15.13 -6.99 -4.25
CA MET A 112 14.36 -6.17 -3.33
C MET A 112 13.13 -6.91 -2.82
N LEU A 113 12.84 -6.78 -1.51
CA LEU A 113 11.57 -7.15 -0.91
C LEU A 113 10.75 -5.87 -0.68
N LEU A 114 9.52 -5.83 -1.20
CA LEU A 114 8.56 -4.75 -0.97
C LEU A 114 7.32 -5.31 -0.28
N THR A 115 6.98 -4.80 0.91
CA THR A 115 5.83 -5.28 1.68
C THR A 115 4.90 -4.16 2.13
N VAL A 116 3.69 -4.54 2.50
CA VAL A 116 2.62 -3.60 2.89
C VAL A 116 2.51 -3.39 4.41
N ASP A 117 3.51 -3.76 5.19
CA ASP A 117 3.49 -3.59 6.66
C ASP A 117 4.89 -3.61 7.24
N ALA A 118 5.19 -2.69 8.16
CA ALA A 118 6.47 -2.63 8.85
C ALA A 118 6.76 -3.91 9.65
N GLY A 119 5.73 -4.59 10.17
CA GLY A 119 5.88 -5.87 10.87
C GLY A 119 6.47 -6.96 9.97
N ASN A 120 6.07 -7.00 8.69
CA ASN A 120 6.63 -7.94 7.72
C ASN A 120 8.10 -7.62 7.39
N LEU A 121 8.43 -6.33 7.24
CA LEU A 121 9.82 -5.89 6.99
C LEU A 121 10.72 -6.21 8.18
N TRP A 122 10.22 -5.96 9.39
CA TRP A 122 10.92 -6.33 10.62
C TRP A 122 11.18 -7.84 10.69
N GLN A 123 10.18 -8.67 10.37
CA GLN A 123 10.35 -10.12 10.34
C GLN A 123 11.39 -10.56 9.32
N ALA A 124 11.37 -9.99 8.10
CA ALA A 124 12.38 -10.28 7.08
C ALA A 124 13.79 -9.92 7.57
N ALA A 125 13.95 -8.79 8.26
CA ALA A 125 15.20 -8.38 8.88
C ALA A 125 15.67 -9.36 9.97
N GLN A 126 14.77 -9.80 10.88
CA GLN A 126 15.09 -10.78 11.92
C GLN A 126 15.46 -12.15 11.38
N GLN A 127 14.93 -12.53 10.23
CA GLN A 127 15.28 -13.76 9.52
C GLN A 127 16.60 -13.63 8.74
N GLY A 128 17.25 -12.47 8.79
CA GLY A 128 18.53 -12.23 8.11
C GLY A 128 18.41 -12.20 6.58
N LEU A 129 17.23 -11.88 6.05
CA LEU A 129 16.97 -11.83 4.60
C LEU A 129 17.40 -10.50 3.96
N LEU A 130 17.62 -9.46 4.77
CA LEU A 130 17.93 -8.10 4.31
C LEU A 130 19.37 -7.71 4.62
N GLN A 131 19.88 -6.72 3.89
CA GLN A 131 21.16 -6.05 4.12
C GLN A 131 20.96 -4.54 4.24
N PRO A 132 21.94 -3.78 4.84
CA PRO A 132 21.81 -2.34 5.01
C PRO A 132 21.61 -1.59 3.69
N LEU A 133 20.73 -0.60 3.72
CA LEU A 133 20.41 0.25 2.57
C LEU A 133 21.61 1.14 2.21
N ASN A 134 22.31 1.67 3.22
CA ASN A 134 23.45 2.58 3.07
C ASN A 134 23.15 3.74 2.10
N SER A 135 22.01 4.41 2.30
CA SER A 135 21.56 5.51 1.43
C SER A 135 21.29 6.78 2.20
N GLU A 136 22.12 7.80 2.01
CA GLU A 136 21.91 9.15 2.55
C GLU A 136 20.66 9.79 1.94
N VAL A 137 20.33 9.47 0.69
CA VAL A 137 19.13 9.97 0.00
C VAL A 137 17.88 9.51 0.71
N VAL A 138 17.78 8.20 1.00
CA VAL A 138 16.65 7.62 1.75
C VAL A 138 16.56 8.23 3.15
N ASN A 139 17.69 8.34 3.86
CA ASN A 139 17.75 8.92 5.21
C ASN A 139 17.33 10.40 5.23
N SER A 140 17.58 11.13 4.16
CA SER A 140 17.14 12.53 4.01
C SER A 140 15.65 12.66 3.66
N ASN A 141 15.12 11.70 2.87
CA ASN A 141 13.77 11.77 2.35
C ASN A 141 12.71 11.20 3.32
N VAL A 142 13.10 10.25 4.18
CA VAL A 142 12.17 9.51 5.02
C VAL A 142 12.51 9.73 6.50
N PRO A 143 11.57 10.19 7.34
CA PRO A 143 11.77 10.36 8.77
C PRO A 143 12.20 9.07 9.49
N ALA A 144 13.11 9.18 10.45
CA ALA A 144 13.71 8.05 11.17
C ALA A 144 12.69 7.08 11.81
N LYS A 145 11.51 7.56 12.20
CA LYS A 145 10.45 6.71 12.77
C LYS A 145 9.86 5.70 11.76
N TYR A 146 10.09 5.90 10.46
CA TYR A 146 9.65 5.00 9.40
C TYR A 146 10.76 4.12 8.82
N HIS A 147 11.94 4.11 9.48
CA HIS A 147 13.07 3.26 9.15
C HIS A 147 13.26 2.14 10.16
N SER A 148 13.91 1.07 9.71
CA SER A 148 14.60 0.13 10.59
C SER A 148 15.72 0.83 11.37
N VAL A 149 15.85 0.51 12.65
CA VAL A 149 16.94 1.02 13.50
C VAL A 149 18.31 0.60 12.96
N ASP A 150 18.38 -0.56 12.29
CA ASP A 150 19.60 -1.16 11.74
C ASP A 150 19.79 -0.87 10.25
N ASP A 151 19.09 0.12 9.69
CA ASP A 151 19.15 0.52 8.27
C ASP A 151 18.86 -0.62 7.27
N LEU A 152 18.06 -1.64 7.67
CA LEU A 152 17.78 -2.80 6.84
C LEU A 152 16.58 -2.62 5.91
N TRP A 153 15.70 -1.66 6.20
CA TRP A 153 14.51 -1.34 5.41
C TRP A 153 13.99 0.06 5.70
N THR A 154 13.19 0.59 4.80
CA THR A 154 12.55 1.90 4.92
C THR A 154 11.09 1.86 4.53
N GLY A 155 10.28 2.76 5.11
CA GLY A 155 8.93 3.07 4.63
C GLY A 155 8.98 3.87 3.34
N LEU A 156 7.98 3.67 2.49
CA LEU A 156 7.83 4.34 1.19
C LEU A 156 6.49 5.03 1.02
N SER A 157 5.47 4.59 1.74
CA SER A 157 4.16 5.26 1.80
C SER A 157 3.51 4.99 3.14
N LEU A 158 2.60 5.87 3.59
CA LEU A 158 1.86 5.75 4.85
C LEU A 158 0.39 5.46 4.61
N ARG A 159 -0.19 4.67 5.49
CA ARG A 159 -1.62 4.51 5.60
C ARG A 159 -2.04 4.70 7.05
N ALA A 160 -3.15 5.36 7.26
CA ALA A 160 -3.79 5.44 8.56
C ALA A 160 -4.81 4.30 8.71
N ARG A 161 -4.84 3.68 9.89
CA ARG A 161 -5.90 2.76 10.28
C ARG A 161 -6.72 3.44 11.34
N THR A 162 -7.96 3.83 11.03
CA THR A 162 -8.74 4.70 11.91
C THR A 162 -10.20 4.28 11.97
N ILE A 163 -11.02 5.07 12.67
CA ILE A 163 -12.44 4.81 12.87
C ILE A 163 -13.24 5.33 11.67
N PHE A 164 -14.21 4.55 11.23
CA PHE A 164 -15.23 4.93 10.24
C PHE A 164 -16.61 4.77 10.87
N TYR A 165 -17.56 5.62 10.48
CA TYR A 165 -18.88 5.64 11.10
C TYR A 165 -19.99 6.04 10.14
N ASP A 166 -21.22 5.64 10.45
CA ASP A 166 -22.43 6.10 9.78
C ASP A 166 -22.90 7.44 10.41
N PRO A 167 -22.79 8.58 9.70
CA PRO A 167 -23.14 9.89 10.25
C PRO A 167 -24.64 10.06 10.51
N ALA A 168 -25.50 9.18 9.99
CA ALA A 168 -26.92 9.18 10.28
C ALA A 168 -27.25 8.58 11.66
N LYS A 169 -26.35 7.76 12.23
CA LYS A 169 -26.56 7.03 13.48
C LYS A 169 -25.61 7.46 14.60
N VAL A 170 -24.40 7.93 14.26
CA VAL A 170 -23.35 8.26 15.22
C VAL A 170 -22.99 9.72 15.14
N ASN A 171 -23.04 10.42 16.28
CA ASN A 171 -22.50 11.76 16.38
C ASN A 171 -20.96 11.66 16.52
N PRO A 172 -20.15 12.38 15.72
CA PRO A 172 -18.70 12.34 15.85
C PRO A 172 -18.19 12.76 17.24
N SER A 173 -18.96 13.52 18.02
CA SER A 173 -18.62 13.83 19.41
C SER A 173 -18.68 12.63 20.37
N ASP A 174 -19.30 11.53 19.96
CA ASP A 174 -19.35 10.28 20.71
C ASP A 174 -18.13 9.39 20.46
N LEU A 175 -17.30 9.73 19.46
CA LEU A 175 -16.08 9.04 19.10
C LEU A 175 -14.85 9.71 19.72
N SER A 176 -13.86 8.92 20.13
CA SER A 176 -12.62 9.46 20.69
C SER A 176 -11.39 8.60 20.36
N THR A 177 -11.22 7.48 21.02
CA THR A 177 -10.03 6.63 20.91
C THR A 177 -10.40 5.22 20.44
N TYR A 178 -9.39 4.42 20.06
CA TYR A 178 -9.61 2.99 19.84
C TYR A 178 -10.11 2.29 21.09
N ALA A 179 -9.64 2.73 22.27
CA ALA A 179 -10.05 2.18 23.55
C ALA A 179 -11.54 2.44 23.85
N ASP A 180 -12.04 3.60 23.45
CA ASP A 180 -13.46 3.97 23.65
C ASP A 180 -14.44 3.03 22.90
N LEU A 181 -14.00 2.38 21.82
CA LEU A 181 -14.82 1.38 21.13
C LEU A 181 -15.06 0.11 21.96
N ALA A 182 -14.39 -0.06 23.09
CA ALA A 182 -14.67 -1.11 24.07
C ALA A 182 -15.82 -0.76 25.03
N ASP A 183 -16.29 0.49 25.07
CA ASP A 183 -17.40 0.92 25.91
C ASP A 183 -18.69 0.18 25.50
N PRO A 184 -19.53 -0.30 26.46
CA PRO A 184 -20.81 -0.94 26.20
C PRO A 184 -21.80 -0.11 25.36
N LYS A 185 -21.64 1.20 25.24
CA LYS A 185 -22.45 2.05 24.34
C LYS A 185 -22.38 1.58 22.88
N TRP A 186 -21.27 0.88 22.50
CA TRP A 186 -21.03 0.35 21.16
C TRP A 186 -21.51 -1.11 20.97
N LYS A 187 -22.18 -1.69 21.98
CA LYS A 187 -22.64 -3.07 21.90
C LYS A 187 -23.57 -3.32 20.70
N GLY A 188 -23.18 -4.28 19.85
CA GLY A 188 -23.92 -4.61 18.63
C GLY A 188 -23.80 -3.58 17.52
N LYS A 189 -22.77 -2.69 17.57
CA LYS A 189 -22.59 -1.59 16.62
C LYS A 189 -21.22 -1.59 15.94
N LEU A 190 -20.23 -2.30 16.48
CA LEU A 190 -18.85 -2.31 16.00
C LEU A 190 -18.65 -3.38 14.93
N CYS A 191 -17.97 -3.01 13.84
CA CYS A 191 -17.45 -3.94 12.84
C CYS A 191 -15.92 -3.93 12.81
N LEU A 192 -15.34 -5.14 12.77
CA LEU A 192 -13.91 -5.35 12.67
C LEU A 192 -13.56 -6.30 11.52
N ARG A 193 -12.36 -6.12 10.96
CA ARG A 193 -11.74 -7.08 10.07
C ARG A 193 -11.08 -8.18 10.88
N THR A 194 -10.88 -9.37 10.30
CA THR A 194 -10.22 -10.51 10.96
C THR A 194 -8.86 -10.16 11.57
N SER A 195 -8.58 -10.68 12.76
CA SER A 195 -7.30 -10.57 13.48
C SER A 195 -6.11 -11.17 12.71
N LYS A 196 -6.38 -12.08 11.76
CA LYS A 196 -5.37 -12.75 10.94
C LYS A 196 -4.66 -11.82 9.96
N LYS A 197 -5.22 -10.61 9.72
CA LYS A 197 -4.56 -9.60 8.89
C LYS A 197 -3.59 -8.75 9.70
N VAL A 198 -2.38 -8.62 9.16
CA VAL A 198 -1.26 -7.87 9.75
C VAL A 198 -1.66 -6.46 10.21
N TYR A 199 -2.59 -5.79 9.54
CA TYR A 199 -3.05 -4.43 9.89
C TYR A 199 -3.65 -4.33 11.30
N ASN A 200 -4.41 -5.36 11.74
CA ASN A 200 -4.94 -5.41 13.09
C ASN A 200 -3.87 -5.81 14.10
N GLN A 201 -2.96 -6.70 13.70
CA GLN A 201 -1.82 -7.08 14.53
C GLN A 201 -0.94 -5.89 14.85
N SER A 202 -0.64 -5.04 13.83
CA SER A 202 0.15 -3.83 14.00
C SER A 202 -0.57 -2.77 14.87
N LEU A 203 -1.89 -2.58 14.70
CA LEU A 203 -2.67 -1.69 15.57
C LEU A 203 -2.63 -2.16 17.03
N VAL A 204 -2.87 -3.45 17.28
CA VAL A 204 -2.83 -4.01 18.64
C VAL A 204 -1.40 -3.96 19.21
N ALA A 205 -0.36 -4.16 18.38
CA ALA A 205 1.03 -4.00 18.78
C ALA A 205 1.34 -2.56 19.23
N SER A 206 0.85 -1.54 18.52
CA SER A 206 0.93 -0.14 18.92
C SER A 206 0.22 0.10 20.27
N MET A 207 -0.98 -0.45 20.44
CA MET A 207 -1.72 -0.33 21.69
C MET A 207 -1.00 -1.00 22.87
N ILE A 208 -0.34 -2.14 22.65
CA ILE A 208 0.47 -2.80 23.69
C ILE A 208 1.64 -1.90 24.09
N GLU A 209 2.31 -1.26 23.14
CA GLU A 209 3.43 -0.35 23.45
C GLU A 209 3.00 0.83 24.29
N HIS A 210 1.86 1.45 23.97
CA HIS A 210 1.37 2.64 24.68
C HIS A 210 0.68 2.32 26.03
N LEU A 211 -0.12 1.25 26.07
CA LEU A 211 -1.05 0.98 27.18
C LEU A 211 -0.66 -0.23 28.03
N GLY A 212 0.29 -1.03 27.55
CA GLY A 212 0.64 -2.33 28.12
C GLY A 212 -0.34 -3.45 27.70
N ALA A 213 0.14 -4.71 27.78
CA ALA A 213 -0.60 -5.88 27.29
C ALA A 213 -1.93 -6.10 28.03
N GLN A 214 -1.95 -5.93 29.38
CA GLN A 214 -3.18 -6.18 30.16
C GLN A 214 -4.31 -5.24 29.74
N LYS A 215 -4.04 -3.93 29.70
CA LYS A 215 -5.06 -2.93 29.33
C LYS A 215 -5.52 -3.12 27.87
N THR A 216 -4.59 -3.43 26.97
CA THR A 216 -4.91 -3.71 25.57
C THR A 216 -5.80 -4.94 25.43
N GLU A 217 -5.54 -6.01 26.21
CA GLU A 217 -6.39 -7.22 26.20
C GLU A 217 -7.81 -6.92 26.69
N GLU A 218 -7.96 -6.10 27.72
CA GLU A 218 -9.27 -5.64 28.21
C GLU A 218 -10.04 -4.87 27.11
N ILE A 219 -9.35 -3.97 26.40
CA ILE A 219 -9.94 -3.21 25.28
C ILE A 219 -10.35 -4.14 24.14
N VAL A 220 -9.50 -5.05 23.71
CA VAL A 220 -9.80 -5.99 22.62
C VAL A 220 -10.96 -6.91 22.99
N LYS A 221 -11.07 -7.39 24.25
CA LYS A 221 -12.25 -8.11 24.74
C LYS A 221 -13.52 -7.26 24.65
N GLY A 222 -13.43 -5.98 24.96
CA GLY A 222 -14.54 -5.03 24.81
C GLY A 222 -14.96 -4.89 23.34
N TRP A 223 -14.00 -4.78 22.42
CA TRP A 223 -14.31 -4.76 20.99
C TRP A 223 -15.06 -6.02 20.54
N VAL A 224 -14.59 -7.20 20.96
CA VAL A 224 -15.25 -8.47 20.63
C VAL A 224 -16.67 -8.53 21.18
N ALA A 225 -16.88 -8.06 22.41
CA ALA A 225 -18.20 -8.00 23.04
C ALA A 225 -19.17 -7.01 22.36
N ASN A 226 -18.63 -6.02 21.63
CA ASN A 226 -19.38 -4.98 20.95
C ASN A 226 -19.63 -5.28 19.46
N LEU A 227 -19.14 -6.40 18.92
CA LEU A 227 -19.33 -6.75 17.52
C LEU A 227 -20.81 -6.84 17.14
N ALA A 228 -21.15 -6.18 16.00
CA ALA A 228 -22.47 -6.25 15.37
C ALA A 228 -22.61 -7.45 14.44
N ALA A 229 -21.49 -7.97 13.92
CA ALA A 229 -21.42 -9.05 12.96
C ALA A 229 -20.14 -9.87 13.16
N PRO A 230 -20.02 -11.08 12.58
CA PRO A 230 -18.74 -11.77 12.44
C PRO A 230 -17.71 -10.87 11.74
N VAL A 231 -16.43 -11.10 12.03
CA VAL A 231 -15.33 -10.30 11.47
C VAL A 231 -15.29 -10.40 9.95
N PHE A 232 -14.90 -9.30 9.29
CA PHE A 232 -14.85 -9.19 7.82
C PHE A 232 -13.50 -9.65 7.27
N SER A 233 -13.50 -10.19 6.05
CA SER A 233 -12.28 -10.63 5.36
C SER A 233 -11.43 -9.46 4.85
N ASN A 234 -12.04 -8.29 4.57
CA ASN A 234 -11.36 -7.09 4.09
C ASN A 234 -12.08 -5.81 4.53
N ASP A 235 -11.37 -4.68 4.43
CA ASP A 235 -11.86 -3.38 4.89
C ASP A 235 -12.94 -2.79 3.96
N THR A 236 -12.96 -3.11 2.66
CA THR A 236 -14.02 -2.68 1.75
C THR A 236 -15.38 -3.22 2.20
N LYS A 237 -15.47 -4.54 2.46
CA LYS A 237 -16.70 -5.16 2.96
C LYS A 237 -17.14 -4.60 4.31
N LEU A 238 -16.18 -4.27 5.17
CA LEU A 238 -16.47 -3.61 6.44
C LEU A 238 -17.08 -2.23 6.24
N LEU A 239 -16.51 -1.41 5.35
CA LEU A 239 -17.05 -0.08 5.03
C LEU A 239 -18.44 -0.17 4.37
N GLU A 240 -18.66 -1.13 3.47
CA GLU A 240 -19.97 -1.44 2.88
C GLU A 240 -21.00 -1.88 3.95
N ALA A 241 -20.57 -2.64 4.97
CA ALA A 241 -21.44 -3.03 6.08
C ALA A 241 -21.86 -1.84 6.94
N ILE A 242 -20.98 -0.84 7.15
CA ILE A 242 -21.36 0.43 7.79
C ILE A 242 -22.37 1.17 6.91
N ALA A 243 -22.08 1.30 5.61
CA ALA A 243 -22.95 2.01 4.66
C ALA A 243 -24.34 1.40 4.53
N SER A 244 -24.47 0.07 4.68
CA SER A 244 -25.76 -0.66 4.68
C SER A 244 -26.47 -0.67 6.03
N GLY A 245 -25.83 -0.14 7.08
CA GLY A 245 -26.38 -0.08 8.42
C GLY A 245 -26.32 -1.40 9.21
N GLN A 246 -25.51 -2.37 8.76
CA GLN A 246 -25.23 -3.58 9.50
C GLN A 246 -24.40 -3.31 10.77
N CYS A 247 -23.52 -2.30 10.71
CA CYS A 247 -22.82 -1.73 11.84
C CYS A 247 -22.94 -0.20 11.82
N GLU A 248 -22.58 0.45 12.93
CA GLU A 248 -22.59 1.90 13.04
C GLU A 248 -21.17 2.48 12.99
N VAL A 249 -20.18 1.70 13.47
CA VAL A 249 -18.77 2.07 13.52
C VAL A 249 -17.88 0.90 13.14
N GLY A 250 -16.64 1.18 12.70
CA GLY A 250 -15.64 0.15 12.43
C GLY A 250 -14.24 0.73 12.30
N ILE A 251 -13.22 -0.14 12.27
CA ILE A 251 -11.82 0.23 12.08
C ILE A 251 -11.34 -0.28 10.73
N ALA A 252 -10.86 0.62 9.87
CA ALA A 252 -10.37 0.29 8.52
C ALA A 252 -9.15 1.15 8.14
N ASN A 253 -8.42 0.75 7.10
CA ASN A 253 -7.38 1.58 6.53
C ASN A 253 -7.97 2.66 5.62
N SER A 254 -7.43 3.86 5.70
CA SER A 254 -7.91 5.06 5.02
C SER A 254 -7.98 4.93 3.49
N TYR A 255 -7.01 4.27 2.87
CA TYR A 255 -6.97 4.14 1.42
C TYR A 255 -8.13 3.32 0.81
N TYR A 256 -8.71 2.36 1.56
CA TYR A 256 -9.91 1.66 1.09
C TYR A 256 -11.09 2.61 0.95
N TYR A 257 -11.26 3.50 1.91
CA TYR A 257 -12.28 4.55 1.86
C TYR A 257 -12.05 5.50 0.68
N GLY A 258 -10.80 5.91 0.45
CA GLY A 258 -10.44 6.74 -0.70
C GLY A 258 -10.80 6.11 -2.04
N ARG A 259 -10.53 4.81 -2.22
CA ARG A 259 -10.90 4.08 -3.44
C ARG A 259 -12.41 3.97 -3.63
N ILE A 260 -13.15 3.73 -2.56
CA ILE A 260 -14.62 3.73 -2.62
C ILE A 260 -15.14 5.11 -3.04
N LEU A 261 -14.55 6.20 -2.54
CA LEU A 261 -14.95 7.56 -2.90
C LEU A 261 -14.62 7.91 -4.36
N ASP A 262 -13.57 7.36 -4.96
CA ASP A 262 -13.29 7.50 -6.40
C ASP A 262 -14.43 6.90 -7.25
N GLU A 263 -14.97 5.75 -6.83
CA GLU A 263 -16.05 5.04 -7.53
C GLU A 263 -17.43 5.62 -7.16
N ASN A 264 -17.61 6.03 -5.92
CA ASN A 264 -18.87 6.56 -5.38
C ASN A 264 -18.60 7.75 -4.45
N PRO A 265 -18.52 8.98 -4.99
CA PRO A 265 -18.30 10.20 -4.18
C PRO A 265 -19.38 10.48 -3.12
N SER A 266 -20.57 9.86 -3.25
CA SER A 266 -21.69 10.01 -2.31
C SER A 266 -21.71 8.90 -1.24
N PHE A 267 -20.65 8.10 -1.11
CA PHE A 267 -20.60 7.02 -0.12
C PHE A 267 -20.90 7.54 1.29
N PRO A 268 -21.90 6.98 2.01
CA PRO A 268 -22.48 7.62 3.19
C PRO A 268 -21.68 7.48 4.48
N VAL A 269 -20.51 6.82 4.42
CA VAL A 269 -19.63 6.62 5.58
C VAL A 269 -18.70 7.81 5.73
N LYS A 270 -18.32 8.13 6.97
CA LYS A 270 -17.36 9.19 7.30
C LYS A 270 -16.16 8.63 8.07
N LEU A 271 -15.03 9.29 7.90
CA LEU A 271 -13.79 9.02 8.60
C LEU A 271 -13.74 9.85 9.90
N PHE A 272 -13.21 9.25 10.96
CA PHE A 272 -12.89 9.91 12.22
C PHE A 272 -11.46 9.55 12.64
N TRP A 273 -10.62 10.56 12.88
CA TRP A 273 -9.26 10.36 13.34
C TRP A 273 -9.25 9.97 14.82
N ALA A 274 -8.89 8.71 15.08
CA ALA A 274 -8.84 8.18 16.45
C ALA A 274 -7.64 8.72 17.25
N ASN A 275 -7.72 8.67 18.58
CA ASN A 275 -6.65 8.99 19.50
C ASN A 275 -6.09 10.43 19.37
N GLN A 276 -6.95 11.37 18.95
CA GLN A 276 -6.64 12.80 18.96
C GLN A 276 -6.93 13.40 20.34
N GLY A 277 -6.49 14.64 20.58
CA GLY A 277 -6.75 15.36 21.83
C GLY A 277 -5.65 15.19 22.88
N GLU A 278 -6.02 15.07 24.16
CA GLU A 278 -5.11 15.00 25.30
C GLU A 278 -5.36 13.75 26.16
N GLY A 279 -4.36 13.35 26.95
CA GLY A 279 -4.43 12.19 27.84
C GLY A 279 -3.64 10.98 27.36
N ALA A 280 -3.57 9.94 28.18
CA ALA A 280 -2.73 8.75 27.94
C ALA A 280 -3.13 7.93 26.67
N GLU A 281 -4.39 8.02 26.27
CA GLU A 281 -4.90 7.31 25.10
C GLU A 281 -4.86 8.19 23.83
N ALA A 282 -4.50 9.47 23.94
CA ALA A 282 -4.37 10.43 22.84
C ALA A 282 -3.00 10.33 22.15
N THR A 283 -2.59 9.12 21.81
CA THR A 283 -1.26 8.81 21.24
C THR A 283 -1.10 9.24 19.79
N GLY A 284 -2.18 9.63 19.14
CA GLY A 284 -2.25 9.87 17.71
C GLY A 284 -2.88 8.67 16.96
N THR A 285 -3.36 8.92 15.77
CA THR A 285 -3.92 7.87 14.92
C THR A 285 -2.82 6.91 14.47
N HIS A 286 -3.08 5.62 14.58
CA HIS A 286 -2.16 4.57 14.11
C HIS A 286 -1.87 4.73 12.62
N VAL A 287 -0.59 4.85 12.28
CA VAL A 287 -0.08 4.86 10.92
C VAL A 287 0.90 3.71 10.74
N ASN A 288 0.95 3.16 9.53
CA ASN A 288 1.89 2.11 9.18
C ASN A 288 2.40 2.32 7.75
N VAL A 289 3.48 1.66 7.37
CA VAL A 289 4.15 1.87 6.10
C VAL A 289 3.96 0.69 5.14
N SER A 290 3.87 0.97 3.84
CA SER A 290 4.44 0.07 2.84
C SER A 290 5.90 0.45 2.69
N GLY A 291 6.77 -0.53 2.55
CA GLY A 291 8.21 -0.23 2.53
C GLY A 291 9.02 -1.34 1.88
N ALA A 292 10.32 -1.12 1.79
CA ALA A 292 11.24 -2.01 1.08
C ALA A 292 12.57 -2.18 1.80
N GLY A 293 13.22 -3.31 1.52
CA GLY A 293 14.58 -3.61 1.90
C GLY A 293 15.32 -4.36 0.80
N ILE A 294 16.66 -4.23 0.77
CA ILE A 294 17.53 -4.90 -0.20
C ILE A 294 17.76 -6.33 0.29
N ILE A 295 17.57 -7.31 -0.58
CA ILE A 295 17.81 -8.73 -0.26
C ILE A 295 19.30 -8.95 -0.02
N LYS A 296 19.62 -9.68 1.05
CA LYS A 296 21.01 -9.90 1.49
C LYS A 296 21.89 -10.56 0.44
N SER A 297 21.35 -11.46 -0.36
CA SER A 297 22.03 -12.17 -1.42
C SER A 297 21.86 -11.55 -2.81
N SER A 298 21.30 -10.35 -2.90
CA SER A 298 21.17 -9.63 -4.16
C SER A 298 22.54 -9.46 -4.83
N ASP A 299 22.58 -9.69 -6.12
CA ASP A 299 23.72 -9.43 -6.99
C ASP A 299 23.58 -8.12 -7.78
N ASN A 300 22.49 -7.34 -7.50
CA ASN A 300 22.20 -6.01 -8.05
C ASN A 300 21.83 -5.00 -6.95
N VAL A 301 22.64 -4.95 -5.89
CA VAL A 301 22.43 -4.06 -4.73
C VAL A 301 22.28 -2.60 -5.14
N GLU A 302 23.09 -2.14 -6.10
CA GLU A 302 23.08 -0.77 -6.57
C GLU A 302 21.78 -0.41 -7.32
N GLY A 303 21.30 -1.32 -8.18
CA GLY A 303 20.01 -1.16 -8.85
C GLY A 303 18.83 -1.10 -7.87
N ALA A 304 18.82 -2.01 -6.88
CA ALA A 304 17.81 -2.03 -5.83
C ALA A 304 17.83 -0.74 -4.98
N ARG A 305 19.03 -0.25 -4.61
CA ARG A 305 19.19 1.01 -3.88
C ARG A 305 18.65 2.20 -4.67
N LYS A 306 19.02 2.31 -5.95
CA LYS A 306 18.51 3.39 -6.84
C LYS A 306 16.98 3.38 -6.94
N LEU A 307 16.37 2.19 -7.00
CA LEU A 307 14.93 2.09 -7.04
C LEU A 307 14.30 2.55 -5.70
N ILE A 308 14.84 2.16 -4.55
CA ILE A 308 14.34 2.61 -3.24
C ILE A 308 14.52 4.14 -3.11
N GLU A 309 15.65 4.70 -3.53
CA GLU A 309 15.90 6.14 -3.56
C GLU A 309 14.87 6.87 -4.43
N TRP A 310 14.61 6.35 -5.64
CA TRP A 310 13.62 6.92 -6.55
C TRP A 310 12.20 6.84 -5.96
N LEU A 311 11.82 5.70 -5.34
CA LEU A 311 10.53 5.55 -4.67
C LEU A 311 10.36 6.50 -3.47
N SER A 312 11.45 7.00 -2.89
CA SER A 312 11.43 8.03 -1.84
C SER A 312 11.48 9.47 -2.39
N SER A 313 11.60 9.66 -3.70
CA SER A 313 11.69 10.99 -4.35
C SER A 313 10.35 11.73 -4.35
N ASP A 314 10.37 13.04 -4.61
CA ASP A 314 9.18 13.88 -4.72
C ASP A 314 8.19 13.34 -5.75
N THR A 315 8.70 12.90 -6.91
CA THR A 315 7.90 12.34 -8.00
C THR A 315 7.10 11.12 -7.54
N ALA A 316 7.76 10.13 -6.95
CA ALA A 316 7.11 8.91 -6.49
C ALA A 316 6.17 9.18 -5.30
N GLN A 317 6.57 10.05 -4.36
CA GLN A 317 5.78 10.39 -3.18
C GLN A 317 4.49 11.13 -3.55
N GLY A 318 4.52 12.02 -4.53
CA GLY A 318 3.31 12.67 -5.07
C GLY A 318 2.33 11.67 -5.71
N LYS A 319 2.84 10.60 -6.33
CA LYS A 319 2.01 9.55 -6.91
C LYS A 319 1.36 8.64 -5.86
N TYR A 320 2.07 8.28 -4.78
CA TYR A 320 1.43 7.58 -3.66
C TYR A 320 0.22 8.36 -3.13
N ALA A 321 0.35 9.68 -2.99
CA ALA A 321 -0.74 10.53 -2.52
C ALA A 321 -1.92 10.61 -3.51
N SER A 322 -1.64 10.76 -4.79
CA SER A 322 -2.68 11.00 -5.81
C SER A 322 -3.37 9.71 -6.27
N SER A 323 -2.59 8.68 -6.62
CA SER A 323 -3.11 7.44 -7.22
C SER A 323 -3.52 6.42 -6.18
N ASP A 324 -2.70 6.21 -5.14
CA ASP A 324 -2.89 5.11 -4.19
C ASP A 324 -3.74 5.48 -2.98
N LYS A 325 -4.00 6.80 -2.78
CA LYS A 325 -4.70 7.33 -1.60
C LYS A 325 -3.97 7.02 -0.29
N GLU A 326 -2.65 6.88 -0.38
CA GLU A 326 -1.75 6.71 0.75
C GLU A 326 -1.02 8.04 1.01
N PHE A 327 -0.67 8.31 2.26
CA PHE A 327 0.06 9.51 2.61
C PHE A 327 1.54 9.36 2.25
N PRO A 328 2.20 10.42 1.76
CA PRO A 328 3.64 10.41 1.54
C PRO A 328 4.39 10.24 2.87
N VAL A 329 5.52 9.52 2.84
CA VAL A 329 6.43 9.47 4.00
C VAL A 329 7.33 10.69 4.03
N LYS A 330 7.64 11.28 2.88
CA LYS A 330 8.47 12.47 2.75
C LYS A 330 7.69 13.71 3.14
N GLU A 331 8.29 14.54 3.99
CA GLU A 331 7.71 15.82 4.39
C GLU A 331 7.72 16.82 3.22
N GLY A 332 6.73 17.71 3.21
CA GLY A 332 6.61 18.77 2.21
C GLY A 332 6.04 18.35 0.86
N ILE A 333 5.62 17.10 0.71
CA ILE A 333 4.90 16.64 -0.49
C ILE A 333 3.42 16.98 -0.36
N ASP A 334 2.87 17.56 -1.42
CA ASP A 334 1.44 17.90 -1.47
C ASP A 334 0.57 16.65 -1.46
N GLU A 335 -0.31 16.57 -0.48
CA GLU A 335 -1.37 15.57 -0.45
C GLU A 335 -2.38 15.84 -1.57
N SER A 336 -3.05 14.79 -2.04
CA SER A 336 -4.16 14.96 -2.98
C SER A 336 -5.32 15.75 -2.36
N ASP A 337 -6.19 16.35 -3.17
CA ASP A 337 -7.39 17.05 -2.69
C ASP A 337 -8.26 16.16 -1.81
N MET A 338 -8.33 14.87 -2.14
CA MET A 338 -9.06 13.90 -1.34
C MET A 338 -8.46 13.74 0.05
N LEU A 339 -7.15 13.52 0.16
CA LEU A 339 -6.47 13.37 1.46
C LEU A 339 -6.63 14.65 2.29
N ARG A 340 -6.42 15.82 1.68
CA ARG A 340 -6.65 17.13 2.34
C ARG A 340 -8.08 17.29 2.84
N SER A 341 -9.08 16.77 2.11
CA SER A 341 -10.48 16.87 2.51
C SER A 341 -10.83 16.12 3.80
N TRP A 342 -9.99 15.15 4.20
CA TRP A 342 -10.15 14.41 5.47
C TRP A 342 -9.64 15.18 6.69
N GLY A 343 -8.97 16.31 6.47
CA GLY A 343 -8.37 17.14 7.52
C GLY A 343 -7.05 16.59 8.06
N SER A 344 -6.30 17.46 8.72
CA SER A 344 -5.06 17.07 9.39
C SER A 344 -5.30 16.25 10.66
N PHE A 345 -4.37 15.38 11.01
CA PHE A 345 -4.43 14.57 12.20
C PHE A 345 -3.04 14.38 12.83
N LYS A 346 -3.02 14.18 14.13
CA LYS A 346 -1.82 13.76 14.85
C LYS A 346 -1.60 12.26 14.57
N GLN A 347 -0.45 11.94 14.00
CA GLN A 347 -0.03 10.54 13.80
C GLN A 347 0.56 9.98 15.08
N ASP A 348 0.45 8.67 15.28
CA ASP A 348 1.23 7.96 16.30
C ASP A 348 2.72 8.14 16.02
N ASP A 349 3.48 8.53 17.04
CA ASP A 349 4.89 8.94 16.90
C ASP A 349 5.89 7.84 17.28
N ILE A 350 5.44 6.60 17.45
CA ILE A 350 6.36 5.47 17.71
C ILE A 350 7.11 5.08 16.43
N ASN A 351 8.31 4.49 16.61
CA ASN A 351 9.00 3.87 15.49
C ASN A 351 8.23 2.63 15.03
N VAL A 352 7.95 2.53 13.74
CA VAL A 352 7.12 1.46 13.16
C VAL A 352 7.71 0.05 13.30
N SER A 353 9.00 -0.09 13.66
CA SER A 353 9.62 -1.38 14.00
C SER A 353 8.94 -2.07 15.19
N ILE A 354 8.32 -1.30 16.08
CA ILE A 354 7.55 -1.80 17.24
C ILE A 354 6.45 -2.77 16.80
N PHE A 355 5.84 -2.53 15.64
CA PHE A 355 4.77 -3.41 15.14
C PHE A 355 5.26 -4.84 14.94
N GLY A 356 6.48 -5.02 14.42
CA GLY A 356 7.11 -6.34 14.30
C GLY A 356 7.56 -6.90 15.64
N GLN A 357 8.17 -6.08 16.50
CA GLN A 357 8.66 -6.50 17.81
C GLN A 357 7.54 -7.02 18.72
N ARG A 358 6.35 -6.40 18.66
CA ARG A 358 5.18 -6.76 19.46
C ARG A 358 4.19 -7.69 18.72
N GLN A 359 4.43 -8.05 17.45
CA GLN A 359 3.45 -8.77 16.65
C GLN A 359 3.04 -10.10 17.27
N ALA A 360 4.00 -10.92 17.72
CA ALA A 360 3.71 -12.20 18.34
C ALA A 360 2.86 -12.05 19.62
N GLU A 361 3.17 -11.04 20.44
CA GLU A 361 2.41 -10.71 21.64
C GLU A 361 0.99 -10.25 21.29
N ALA A 362 0.85 -9.41 20.25
CA ALA A 362 -0.44 -8.93 19.76
C ALA A 362 -1.32 -10.08 19.25
N VAL A 363 -0.76 -11.01 18.47
CA VAL A 363 -1.48 -12.19 17.97
C VAL A 363 -1.98 -13.05 19.13
N GLN A 364 -1.12 -13.37 20.12
CA GLN A 364 -1.50 -14.14 21.29
C GLN A 364 -2.57 -13.43 22.14
N LEU A 365 -2.47 -12.11 22.28
CA LEU A 365 -3.44 -11.31 23.01
C LEU A 365 -4.80 -11.33 22.32
N MET A 366 -4.84 -11.12 20.99
CA MET A 366 -6.10 -11.17 20.23
C MET A 366 -6.76 -12.54 20.31
N ASP A 367 -5.97 -13.62 20.25
CA ASP A 367 -6.47 -14.99 20.41
C ASP A 367 -7.11 -15.20 21.80
N ARG A 368 -6.42 -14.82 22.88
CA ARG A 368 -6.99 -14.87 24.25
C ARG A 368 -8.23 -13.99 24.43
N ALA A 369 -8.33 -12.90 23.71
CA ALA A 369 -9.49 -12.03 23.73
C ALA A 369 -10.67 -12.56 22.89
N GLY A 370 -10.49 -13.64 22.13
CA GLY A 370 -11.49 -14.21 21.24
C GLY A 370 -11.71 -13.38 19.97
N TYR A 371 -10.71 -12.61 19.55
CA TYR A 371 -10.76 -11.84 18.31
C TYR A 371 -10.28 -12.71 17.15
N GLU A 372 -11.20 -13.17 16.29
CA GLU A 372 -10.96 -14.10 15.18
C GLU A 372 -10.43 -13.45 13.90
#